data_9877deba783c378a44e369927a536d9d
#
_entry.id   9877deba783c378a44e369927a536d9d
#
_cell.length_a   1.000
_cell.length_b   1.000
_cell.length_c   1.000
_cell.angle_alpha   90.00
_cell.angle_beta   90.00
_cell.angle_gamma   90.00
#
_symmetry.space_group_name_H-M   'P 1'
#
loop_
_entity.id
_entity.type
_entity.pdbx_description
1 polymer ?
#
loop_
_entity_poly.entity_id
_entity_poly.type
_entity_poly.pdbx_seq_one_letter_code
_entity_poly.pdbx_strand_id
1 'polypeptide(L)'
;MTKIARVVVDVTGVDKPFDYSIPDHLADDLVVGSRVRVPLHRREVSGWVGSILDARHSDVELSRLLEVRKVTSVGPAPDVVELVDWAAHRWASRRRPLLVAASPDRRVPRRAAARYSSRSSGETHGPIAALIRTGGGVVQCGPASRHVEVLSAAISTGPTIVVAPTIARAGQLAAESRRLGFTTAMYPQEWTAAASGVDVVVGARSAVWASVPNLSCIVVIDEHDDSLQEERSPTWHARDVAVERARRSSVPCVLVSPVPTLSARHWAGDRVVATDDANQWPTIRIVDRTVDDRWASSLVTSPLIELLRDHGKRVVCVLNVKGRARALACNACRTVARCESCGAAVNQPDEQHVMCPRCSASRPVVCSSCGSQKMRAIRVGITRLREELEAAAGRPVQEIAPSTELLNPAASVFVGTEAVLYRVDRADVVVFLDIDAELLAPRFRASEQALDLLLHGARLVANGGELVIQTAVPHHEVLTGLAAGDLSTHVTAEIGRRERLLLPPFGALAEVSGKGAADVAAQLAESLLVQVAMGNDRALVRAESWDALSEALAAVDRPKERVRIAVDPPRA
;
A
#
# COMPACT_ATOMS: atom_id res chain seq x y z
N MET A 1 -39.79 -12.53 20.90
CA MET A 1 -39.71 -11.82 19.60
C MET A 1 -38.89 -12.68 18.66
N THR A 2 -39.42 -13.04 17.50
CA THR A 2 -38.72 -13.88 16.52
C THR A 2 -37.57 -13.10 15.89
N LYS A 3 -36.35 -13.61 16.06
CA LYS A 3 -35.13 -13.03 15.44
C LYS A 3 -34.84 -13.70 14.09
N ILE A 4 -34.27 -12.93 13.18
CA ILE A 4 -33.82 -13.40 11.86
C ILE A 4 -32.33 -13.06 11.66
N ALA A 5 -31.65 -13.89 10.88
CA ALA A 5 -30.27 -13.66 10.48
C ALA A 5 -30.24 -13.10 9.04
N ARG A 6 -29.67 -11.94 8.87
CA ARG A 6 -29.34 -11.38 7.56
C ARG A 6 -27.96 -11.86 7.16
N VAL A 7 -27.89 -12.69 6.10
CA VAL A 7 -26.68 -13.43 5.72
C VAL A 7 -26.09 -12.92 4.41
N VAL A 8 -24.81 -12.58 4.43
CA VAL A 8 -24.00 -12.35 3.23
C VAL A 8 -23.49 -13.70 2.74
N VAL A 9 -23.96 -14.15 1.60
CA VAL A 9 -23.61 -15.48 1.06
C VAL A 9 -22.21 -15.50 0.44
N ASP A 10 -21.49 -16.60 0.64
CA ASP A 10 -20.14 -16.82 0.08
C ASP A 10 -20.25 -17.31 -1.39
N VAL A 11 -20.88 -16.50 -2.24
CA VAL A 11 -21.09 -16.78 -3.65
C VAL A 11 -20.54 -15.62 -4.48
N THR A 12 -19.66 -15.95 -5.42
CA THR A 12 -19.08 -14.94 -6.33
C THR A 12 -20.19 -14.31 -7.18
N GLY A 13 -20.21 -12.99 -7.23
CA GLY A 13 -21.19 -12.24 -8.02
C GLY A 13 -22.45 -11.82 -7.24
N VAL A 14 -22.71 -12.39 -6.07
CA VAL A 14 -23.85 -12.04 -5.22
C VAL A 14 -23.36 -11.13 -4.10
N ASP A 15 -23.97 -9.96 -3.96
CA ASP A 15 -23.67 -9.02 -2.87
C ASP A 15 -24.91 -8.68 -2.04
N LYS A 16 -26.11 -8.99 -2.55
CA LYS A 16 -27.34 -8.81 -1.82
C LYS A 16 -27.37 -9.77 -0.62
N PRO A 17 -27.59 -9.27 0.60
CA PRO A 17 -27.82 -10.13 1.75
C PRO A 17 -29.20 -10.77 1.66
N PHE A 18 -29.38 -11.91 2.34
CA PHE A 18 -30.63 -12.65 2.40
C PHE A 18 -31.04 -12.89 3.85
N ASP A 19 -32.35 -12.80 4.13
CA ASP A 19 -32.90 -13.02 5.45
C ASP A 19 -33.29 -14.49 5.62
N TYR A 20 -32.94 -15.04 6.80
CA TYR A 20 -33.24 -16.42 7.20
C TYR A 20 -33.79 -16.45 8.61
N SER A 21 -34.72 -17.36 8.90
CA SER A 21 -35.16 -17.62 10.27
C SER A 21 -34.05 -18.35 11.05
N ILE A 22 -33.98 -18.07 12.36
CA ILE A 22 -33.03 -18.70 13.27
C ILE A 22 -33.75 -19.80 14.04
N PRO A 23 -33.42 -21.11 13.83
CA PRO A 23 -33.98 -22.19 14.62
C PRO A 23 -33.61 -22.07 16.10
N ASP A 24 -34.51 -22.46 17.03
CA ASP A 24 -34.29 -22.33 18.48
C ASP A 24 -32.99 -22.99 18.94
N HIS A 25 -32.64 -24.14 18.40
CA HIS A 25 -31.42 -24.88 18.76
C HIS A 25 -30.12 -24.18 18.30
N LEU A 26 -30.19 -23.14 17.45
CA LEU A 26 -29.03 -22.34 16.99
C LEU A 26 -29.02 -20.93 17.62
N ALA A 27 -30.06 -20.55 18.34
CA ALA A 27 -30.25 -19.17 18.82
C ALA A 27 -29.12 -18.67 19.73
N ASP A 28 -28.55 -19.55 20.56
CA ASP A 28 -27.46 -19.20 21.47
C ASP A 28 -26.07 -19.20 20.81
N ASP A 29 -25.89 -20.02 19.76
CA ASP A 29 -24.59 -20.17 19.06
C ASP A 29 -24.43 -19.19 17.90
N LEU A 30 -25.54 -18.63 17.38
CA LEU A 30 -25.54 -17.79 16.20
C LEU A 30 -25.38 -16.32 16.59
N VAL A 31 -24.20 -15.77 16.26
CA VAL A 31 -23.88 -14.36 16.50
C VAL A 31 -23.48 -13.68 15.20
N VAL A 32 -23.48 -12.35 15.17
CA VAL A 32 -22.96 -11.57 14.04
C VAL A 32 -21.52 -12.00 13.75
N GLY A 33 -21.21 -12.22 12.47
CA GLY A 33 -19.95 -12.76 11.99
C GLY A 33 -19.87 -14.28 11.90
N SER A 34 -20.77 -15.04 12.56
CA SER A 34 -20.80 -16.52 12.48
C SER A 34 -20.83 -16.98 11.02
N ARG A 35 -20.02 -17.99 10.70
CA ARG A 35 -20.12 -18.69 9.42
C ARG A 35 -21.21 -19.73 9.48
N VAL A 36 -22.14 -19.65 8.53
CA VAL A 36 -23.33 -20.50 8.49
C VAL A 36 -23.46 -21.23 7.17
N ARG A 37 -24.30 -22.29 7.17
CA ARG A 37 -24.86 -22.90 5.94
C ARG A 37 -26.31 -22.49 5.81
N VAL A 38 -26.65 -22.02 4.62
CA VAL A 38 -27.99 -21.55 4.29
C VAL A 38 -28.44 -22.09 2.92
N PRO A 39 -29.73 -22.35 2.71
CA PRO A 39 -30.26 -22.72 1.42
C PRO A 39 -30.31 -21.49 0.49
N LEU A 40 -29.84 -21.66 -0.76
CA LEU A 40 -29.93 -20.65 -1.83
C LEU A 40 -30.18 -21.37 -3.17
N HIS A 41 -31.30 -21.07 -3.86
CA HIS A 41 -31.65 -21.66 -5.15
C HIS A 41 -31.47 -23.19 -5.21
N ARG A 42 -32.07 -23.94 -4.28
CA ARG A 42 -31.99 -25.42 -4.15
C ARG A 42 -30.59 -25.99 -3.83
N ARG A 43 -29.64 -25.13 -3.42
CA ARG A 43 -28.30 -25.55 -2.97
C ARG A 43 -28.04 -25.02 -1.58
N GLU A 44 -27.16 -25.68 -0.85
CA GLU A 44 -26.64 -25.15 0.40
C GLU A 44 -25.33 -24.41 0.12
N VAL A 45 -25.27 -23.15 0.55
CA VAL A 45 -24.10 -22.29 0.41
C VAL A 45 -23.59 -21.86 1.79
N SER A 46 -22.31 -21.51 1.86
CA SER A 46 -21.75 -20.84 3.03
C SER A 46 -22.11 -19.36 3.02
N GLY A 47 -22.10 -18.75 4.20
CA GLY A 47 -22.27 -17.31 4.35
C GLY A 47 -21.81 -16.82 5.71
N TRP A 48 -21.89 -15.53 5.91
CA TRP A 48 -21.61 -14.85 7.17
C TRP A 48 -22.89 -14.17 7.67
N VAL A 49 -23.16 -14.27 8.95
CA VAL A 49 -24.22 -13.48 9.58
C VAL A 49 -23.77 -12.02 9.63
N GLY A 50 -24.33 -11.17 8.79
CA GLY A 50 -24.03 -9.75 8.73
C GLY A 50 -24.73 -8.97 9.86
N SER A 51 -26.00 -9.32 10.15
CA SER A 51 -26.75 -8.74 11.26
C SER A 51 -27.83 -9.70 11.75
N ILE A 52 -28.27 -9.48 13.00
CA ILE A 52 -29.41 -10.17 13.62
C ILE A 52 -30.47 -9.11 13.87
N LEU A 53 -31.66 -9.29 13.28
CA LEU A 53 -32.75 -8.32 13.29
C LEU A 53 -33.99 -8.91 13.97
N ASP A 54 -34.88 -8.05 14.41
CA ASP A 54 -36.26 -8.44 14.72
C ASP A 54 -36.97 -8.75 13.37
N ALA A 55 -37.75 -9.78 13.34
CA ALA A 55 -38.49 -10.24 12.18
C ALA A 55 -39.35 -9.16 11.49
N ARG A 56 -39.77 -8.15 12.27
CA ARG A 56 -40.48 -6.95 11.76
C ARG A 56 -39.72 -6.15 10.73
N HIS A 57 -38.38 -6.24 10.74
CA HIS A 57 -37.50 -5.48 9.87
C HIS A 57 -37.06 -6.28 8.62
N SER A 58 -37.69 -7.41 8.36
CA SER A 58 -37.50 -8.17 7.13
C SER A 58 -38.46 -7.69 6.06
N ASP A 59 -37.94 -7.56 4.84
CA ASP A 59 -38.75 -7.29 3.63
C ASP A 59 -39.49 -8.55 3.15
N VAL A 60 -39.26 -9.71 3.82
CA VAL A 60 -39.85 -11.00 3.46
C VAL A 60 -40.80 -11.48 4.58
N GLU A 61 -41.97 -11.94 4.20
CA GLU A 61 -42.90 -12.55 5.18
C GLU A 61 -42.26 -13.71 5.91
N LEU A 62 -42.45 -13.79 7.21
CA LEU A 62 -41.90 -14.82 8.09
C LEU A 62 -42.17 -16.26 7.62
N SER A 63 -43.36 -16.50 7.07
CA SER A 63 -43.79 -17.78 6.53
C SER A 63 -42.99 -18.24 5.30
N ARG A 64 -42.30 -17.33 4.64
CA ARG A 64 -41.49 -17.59 3.45
C ARG A 64 -39.98 -17.64 3.74
N LEU A 65 -39.57 -17.30 4.97
CA LEU A 65 -38.16 -17.36 5.36
C LEU A 65 -37.71 -18.82 5.45
N LEU A 66 -36.59 -19.10 4.76
CA LEU A 66 -35.89 -20.38 4.92
C LEU A 66 -35.03 -20.31 6.19
N GLU A 67 -34.76 -21.48 6.78
CA GLU A 67 -33.99 -21.57 8.03
C GLU A 67 -32.48 -21.63 7.77
N VAL A 68 -31.71 -21.07 8.71
CA VAL A 68 -30.26 -21.34 8.81
C VAL A 68 -30.08 -22.83 9.14
N ARG A 69 -29.31 -23.56 8.36
CA ARG A 69 -29.13 -25.01 8.52
C ARG A 69 -28.19 -25.36 9.68
N LYS A 70 -27.06 -24.65 9.78
CA LYS A 70 -26.10 -24.86 10.89
C LYS A 70 -25.10 -23.73 10.95
N VAL A 71 -24.54 -23.51 12.14
CA VAL A 71 -23.32 -22.74 12.35
C VAL A 71 -22.13 -23.64 12.05
N THR A 72 -21.22 -23.19 11.18
CA THR A 72 -20.08 -24.00 10.71
C THR A 72 -18.76 -23.60 11.35
N SER A 73 -18.59 -22.34 11.69
CA SER A 73 -17.37 -21.79 12.28
C SER A 73 -17.65 -20.48 12.98
N VAL A 74 -16.85 -20.15 13.96
CA VAL A 74 -16.66 -18.75 14.38
C VAL A 74 -16.11 -17.96 13.20
N GLY A 75 -16.52 -16.71 13.05
CA GLY A 75 -16.03 -15.78 12.03
C GLY A 75 -15.58 -14.46 12.64
N PRO A 76 -15.50 -13.38 11.83
CA PRO A 76 -15.08 -12.06 12.30
C PRO A 76 -15.99 -11.55 13.42
N ALA A 77 -15.42 -10.74 14.32
CA ALA A 77 -16.18 -10.10 15.38
C ALA A 77 -17.16 -9.05 14.81
N PRO A 78 -18.25 -8.69 15.54
CA PRO A 78 -19.25 -7.75 15.05
C PRO A 78 -18.68 -6.40 14.60
N ASP A 79 -17.74 -5.83 15.34
CA ASP A 79 -17.04 -4.58 15.00
C ASP A 79 -16.29 -4.69 13.66
N VAL A 80 -15.72 -5.86 13.36
CA VAL A 80 -15.04 -6.13 12.08
C VAL A 80 -16.06 -6.28 10.95
N VAL A 81 -17.24 -6.86 11.19
CA VAL A 81 -18.32 -6.94 10.19
C VAL A 81 -18.82 -5.54 9.81
N GLU A 82 -19.02 -4.67 10.79
CA GLU A 82 -19.40 -3.27 10.58
C GLU A 82 -18.30 -2.49 9.81
N LEU A 83 -17.02 -2.75 10.13
CA LEU A 83 -15.89 -2.17 9.42
C LEU A 83 -15.85 -2.64 7.95
N VAL A 84 -16.19 -3.91 7.70
CA VAL A 84 -16.31 -4.46 6.35
C VAL A 84 -17.43 -3.76 5.55
N ASP A 85 -18.58 -3.48 6.17
CA ASP A 85 -19.69 -2.77 5.53
C ASP A 85 -19.25 -1.36 5.10
N TRP A 86 -18.57 -0.63 5.99
CA TRP A 86 -17.99 0.67 5.67
C TRP A 86 -16.98 0.58 4.53
N ALA A 87 -16.05 -0.36 4.59
CA ALA A 87 -15.01 -0.51 3.57
C ALA A 87 -15.60 -0.91 2.20
N ALA A 88 -16.62 -1.76 2.20
CA ALA A 88 -17.32 -2.12 0.97
C ALA A 88 -17.97 -0.89 0.31
N HIS A 89 -18.57 0.00 1.10
CA HIS A 89 -19.10 1.27 0.63
C HIS A 89 -17.99 2.22 0.16
N ARG A 90 -16.95 2.42 0.98
CA ARG A 90 -15.82 3.33 0.73
C ARG A 90 -15.05 3.01 -0.55
N TRP A 91 -14.89 1.73 -0.89
CA TRP A 91 -14.18 1.28 -2.10
C TRP A 91 -15.13 0.75 -3.19
N ALA A 92 -16.41 1.09 -3.14
CA ALA A 92 -17.43 0.67 -4.10
C ALA A 92 -17.36 -0.82 -4.44
N SER A 93 -17.15 -1.66 -3.41
CA SER A 93 -16.89 -3.08 -3.55
C SER A 93 -17.98 -3.94 -2.95
N ARG A 94 -17.85 -5.25 -3.15
CA ARG A 94 -18.66 -6.26 -2.46
C ARG A 94 -18.05 -6.58 -1.10
N ARG A 95 -18.88 -6.95 -0.12
CA ARG A 95 -18.47 -7.37 1.23
C ARG A 95 -17.66 -8.65 1.24
N ARG A 96 -17.99 -9.58 0.35
CA ARG A 96 -17.40 -10.92 0.33
C ARG A 96 -15.87 -10.96 0.37
N PRO A 97 -15.10 -10.27 -0.47
CA PRO A 97 -13.64 -10.29 -0.42
C PRO A 97 -13.07 -9.86 0.94
N LEU A 98 -13.69 -8.87 1.56
CA LEU A 98 -13.27 -8.33 2.85
C LEU A 98 -13.64 -9.30 4.00
N LEU A 99 -14.84 -9.91 3.96
CA LEU A 99 -15.24 -10.94 4.92
C LEU A 99 -14.34 -12.19 4.83
N VAL A 100 -13.91 -12.56 3.62
CA VAL A 100 -12.92 -13.63 3.44
C VAL A 100 -11.59 -13.26 4.11
N ALA A 101 -11.08 -12.05 3.88
CA ALA A 101 -9.84 -11.57 4.50
C ALA A 101 -9.91 -11.50 6.05
N ALA A 102 -11.10 -11.25 6.59
CA ALA A 102 -11.35 -11.19 8.03
C ALA A 102 -11.62 -12.57 8.69
N SER A 103 -11.84 -13.61 7.90
CA SER A 103 -12.25 -14.94 8.38
C SER A 103 -11.07 -15.89 8.52
N PRO A 104 -11.20 -16.93 9.37
CA PRO A 104 -10.19 -17.99 9.42
C PRO A 104 -10.21 -18.85 8.15
N ASP A 105 -9.03 -19.28 7.69
CA ASP A 105 -8.88 -20.21 6.56
C ASP A 105 -9.44 -21.61 6.87
N ARG A 106 -9.39 -21.99 8.15
CA ARG A 106 -9.87 -23.28 8.65
C ARG A 106 -11.07 -23.10 9.55
N ARG A 107 -11.88 -24.16 9.67
CA ARG A 107 -13.01 -24.18 10.59
C ARG A 107 -12.53 -24.00 12.03
N VAL A 108 -13.11 -23.03 12.73
CA VAL A 108 -12.91 -22.76 14.17
C VAL A 108 -14.25 -22.99 14.88
N PRO A 109 -14.45 -24.12 15.56
CA PRO A 109 -15.73 -24.43 16.19
C PRO A 109 -16.03 -23.54 17.39
N ARG A 110 -14.98 -23.12 18.15
CA ARG A 110 -15.08 -22.28 19.34
C ARG A 110 -13.79 -21.46 19.51
N ARG A 111 -13.91 -20.27 20.10
CA ARG A 111 -12.74 -19.49 20.52
C ARG A 111 -12.04 -20.19 21.69
N ALA A 112 -10.72 -20.19 21.71
CA ALA A 112 -9.93 -20.65 22.84
C ALA A 112 -9.96 -19.62 23.99
N ALA A 113 -9.37 -19.98 25.13
CA ALA A 113 -9.15 -19.02 26.20
C ALA A 113 -8.12 -17.96 25.80
N ALA A 114 -8.29 -16.73 26.27
CA ALA A 114 -7.34 -15.65 26.08
C ALA A 114 -5.98 -15.98 26.71
N ARG A 115 -4.90 -15.48 26.11
CA ARG A 115 -3.52 -15.69 26.54
C ARG A 115 -2.81 -14.36 26.63
N TYR A 116 -3.14 -13.56 27.62
CA TYR A 116 -2.40 -12.32 27.87
C TYR A 116 -1.17 -12.60 28.75
N SER A 117 -0.09 -11.82 28.53
CA SER A 117 1.06 -11.88 29.41
C SER A 117 0.70 -11.35 30.80
N SER A 118 1.37 -11.86 31.83
CA SER A 118 1.20 -11.38 33.22
C SER A 118 1.96 -10.06 33.48
N ARG A 119 2.59 -9.48 32.46
CA ARG A 119 3.29 -8.20 32.59
C ARG A 119 2.28 -7.07 32.84
N SER A 120 2.42 -6.40 33.97
CA SER A 120 1.81 -5.09 34.14
C SER A 120 2.41 -4.14 33.11
N SER A 121 1.58 -3.46 32.35
CA SER A 121 1.98 -2.35 31.52
C SER A 121 2.65 -1.29 32.41
N GLY A 122 3.98 -1.25 32.44
CA GLY A 122 4.69 -0.16 33.08
C GLY A 122 4.29 1.13 32.37
N GLU A 123 4.10 2.22 33.13
CA GLU A 123 3.83 3.51 32.50
C GLU A 123 4.98 3.85 31.55
N THR A 124 4.66 3.90 30.27
CA THR A 124 5.61 4.42 29.27
C THR A 124 5.53 5.94 29.26
N HIS A 125 6.68 6.57 29.35
CA HIS A 125 6.86 8.00 29.29
C HIS A 125 7.47 8.41 27.94
N GLY A 126 7.47 9.69 27.66
CA GLY A 126 8.05 10.24 26.45
C GLY A 126 7.04 10.68 25.39
N PRO A 127 7.52 11.26 24.29
CA PRO A 127 6.66 11.91 23.30
C PRO A 127 5.74 10.93 22.56
N ILE A 128 6.18 9.71 22.29
CA ILE A 128 5.35 8.69 21.64
C ILE A 128 4.20 8.23 22.56
N ALA A 129 4.49 8.01 23.85
CA ALA A 129 3.45 7.64 24.80
C ALA A 129 2.44 8.79 25.00
N ALA A 130 2.90 10.05 24.98
CA ALA A 130 2.02 11.22 25.00
C ALA A 130 1.12 11.27 23.75
N LEU A 131 1.68 11.03 22.56
CA LEU A 131 0.95 10.98 21.30
C LEU A 131 -0.16 9.90 21.35
N ILE A 132 0.16 8.71 21.86
CA ILE A 132 -0.81 7.62 21.99
C ILE A 132 -1.95 8.02 22.93
N ARG A 133 -1.68 8.63 24.07
CA ARG A 133 -2.71 9.10 25.01
C ARG A 133 -3.64 10.15 24.42
N THR A 134 -3.20 10.92 23.42
CA THR A 134 -4.02 11.93 22.72
C THR A 134 -4.76 11.38 21.48
N GLY A 135 -4.84 10.06 21.32
CA GLY A 135 -5.54 9.41 20.21
C GLY A 135 -4.65 8.98 19.04
N GLY A 136 -3.34 9.11 19.17
CA GLY A 136 -2.37 8.72 18.14
C GLY A 136 -2.06 9.84 17.14
N GLY A 137 -1.32 9.48 16.11
CA GLY A 137 -0.81 10.42 15.09
C GLY A 137 0.30 9.77 14.27
N VAL A 138 1.25 10.57 13.82
CA VAL A 138 2.40 10.13 13.03
C VAL A 138 3.66 10.10 13.87
N VAL A 139 4.41 9.00 13.78
CA VAL A 139 5.77 8.89 14.32
C VAL A 139 6.74 8.86 13.16
N GLN A 140 7.58 9.88 13.07
CA GLN A 140 8.68 9.96 12.11
C GLN A 140 9.92 9.29 12.71
N CYS A 141 10.52 8.34 11.97
CA CYS A 141 11.66 7.53 12.43
C CYS A 141 12.75 7.47 11.35
N GLY A 142 13.92 6.92 11.67
CA GLY A 142 14.95 6.65 10.67
C GLY A 142 14.56 5.48 9.74
N PRO A 143 15.10 5.42 8.51
CA PRO A 143 14.79 4.33 7.57
C PRO A 143 15.10 2.93 8.11
N ALA A 144 16.16 2.79 8.92
CA ALA A 144 16.59 1.54 9.53
C ALA A 144 16.05 1.31 10.96
N SER A 145 15.08 2.10 11.41
CA SER A 145 14.49 2.01 12.74
C SER A 145 13.94 0.61 13.05
N ARG A 146 14.17 0.15 14.27
CA ARG A 146 13.63 -1.13 14.77
C ARG A 146 12.23 -1.00 15.37
N HIS A 147 11.74 0.21 15.57
CA HIS A 147 10.42 0.56 16.11
C HIS A 147 10.13 0.03 17.54
N VAL A 148 11.16 -0.34 18.30
CA VAL A 148 11.01 -0.93 19.65
C VAL A 148 10.27 0.01 20.59
N GLU A 149 10.58 1.30 20.55
CA GLU A 149 9.97 2.33 21.39
C GLU A 149 8.47 2.47 21.06
N VAL A 150 8.13 2.55 19.77
CA VAL A 150 6.72 2.62 19.31
C VAL A 150 5.94 1.39 19.73
N LEU A 151 6.51 0.19 19.53
CA LEU A 151 5.86 -1.07 19.91
C LEU A 151 5.65 -1.14 21.42
N SER A 152 6.67 -0.82 22.22
CA SER A 152 6.58 -0.85 23.69
C SER A 152 5.52 0.12 24.20
N ALA A 153 5.49 1.35 23.67
CA ALA A 153 4.50 2.35 24.05
C ALA A 153 3.07 1.95 23.64
N ALA A 154 2.88 1.39 22.47
CA ALA A 154 1.57 0.94 22.01
C ALA A 154 1.05 -0.26 22.81
N ILE A 155 1.89 -1.29 23.00
CA ILE A 155 1.49 -2.51 23.70
C ILE A 155 1.23 -2.25 25.20
N SER A 156 1.87 -1.24 25.79
CA SER A 156 1.62 -0.86 27.18
C SER A 156 0.18 -0.37 27.42
N THR A 157 -0.55 0.04 26.38
CA THR A 157 -1.95 0.44 26.48
C THR A 157 -2.93 -0.75 26.52
N GLY A 158 -2.48 -1.95 26.11
CA GLY A 158 -3.28 -3.17 26.04
C GLY A 158 -3.16 -3.88 24.69
N PRO A 159 -4.12 -4.76 24.34
CA PRO A 159 -4.09 -5.52 23.10
C PRO A 159 -3.94 -4.64 21.86
N THR A 160 -2.90 -4.90 21.07
CA THR A 160 -2.47 -4.04 19.97
C THR A 160 -2.46 -4.78 18.64
N ILE A 161 -2.97 -4.14 17.58
CA ILE A 161 -2.75 -4.58 16.19
C ILE A 161 -1.53 -3.87 15.63
N VAL A 162 -0.61 -4.63 15.04
CA VAL A 162 0.55 -4.11 14.31
C VAL A 162 0.46 -4.54 12.85
N VAL A 163 0.29 -3.58 11.97
CA VAL A 163 0.22 -3.78 10.52
C VAL A 163 1.59 -3.47 9.92
N ALA A 164 2.16 -4.41 9.19
CA ALA A 164 3.44 -4.28 8.52
C ALA A 164 3.28 -4.36 6.99
N PRO A 165 4.23 -3.82 6.19
CA PRO A 165 4.12 -3.87 4.73
C PRO A 165 4.20 -5.30 4.17
N THR A 166 5.05 -6.15 4.74
CA THR A 166 5.30 -7.50 4.24
C THR A 166 5.19 -8.56 5.33
N ILE A 167 4.98 -9.83 4.94
CA ILE A 167 4.95 -10.96 5.87
C ILE A 167 6.33 -11.12 6.56
N ALA A 168 7.42 -10.89 5.83
CA ALA A 168 8.77 -10.96 6.40
C ALA A 168 8.96 -9.90 7.51
N ARG A 169 8.54 -8.65 7.24
CA ARG A 169 8.59 -7.56 8.24
C ARG A 169 7.68 -7.85 9.43
N ALA A 170 6.49 -8.36 9.19
CA ALA A 170 5.58 -8.81 10.26
C ALA A 170 6.24 -9.89 11.14
N GLY A 171 6.93 -10.85 10.55
CA GLY A 171 7.67 -11.88 11.28
C GLY A 171 8.78 -11.32 12.18
N GLN A 172 9.53 -10.31 11.70
CA GLN A 172 10.55 -9.61 12.49
C GLN A 172 9.94 -8.88 13.69
N LEU A 173 8.84 -8.14 13.48
CA LEU A 173 8.12 -7.42 14.53
C LEU A 173 7.48 -8.37 15.55
N ALA A 174 6.95 -9.52 15.10
CA ALA A 174 6.43 -10.56 15.99
C ALA A 174 7.53 -11.17 16.85
N ALA A 175 8.70 -11.44 16.26
CA ALA A 175 9.86 -11.95 17.02
C ALA A 175 10.34 -10.92 18.05
N GLU A 176 10.34 -9.64 17.71
CA GLU A 176 10.69 -8.56 18.63
C GLU A 176 9.69 -8.46 19.79
N SER A 177 8.39 -8.45 19.49
CA SER A 177 7.32 -8.44 20.52
C SER A 177 7.44 -9.61 21.48
N ARG A 178 7.75 -10.83 20.97
CA ARG A 178 7.99 -12.03 21.79
C ARG A 178 9.25 -11.90 22.66
N ARG A 179 10.34 -11.30 22.13
CA ARG A 179 11.55 -11.02 22.92
C ARG A 179 11.28 -10.02 24.04
N LEU A 180 10.39 -9.06 23.81
CA LEU A 180 9.91 -8.15 24.85
C LEU A 180 8.99 -8.84 25.88
N GLY A 181 8.63 -10.12 25.67
CA GLY A 181 7.86 -10.96 26.58
C GLY A 181 6.36 -10.87 26.39
N PHE A 182 5.88 -10.35 25.26
CA PHE A 182 4.46 -10.26 24.94
C PHE A 182 3.95 -11.49 24.20
N THR A 183 2.73 -11.93 24.54
CA THR A 183 2.04 -12.95 23.75
C THR A 183 1.65 -12.38 22.39
N THR A 184 2.06 -13.07 21.31
CA THR A 184 1.96 -12.54 19.95
C THR A 184 1.36 -13.56 19.01
N ALA A 185 0.36 -13.17 18.23
CA ALA A 185 -0.22 -13.96 17.13
C ALA A 185 0.12 -13.36 15.76
N MET A 186 0.56 -14.22 14.83
CA MET A 186 0.74 -13.86 13.42
C MET A 186 -0.59 -14.00 12.65
N TYR A 187 -1.05 -12.93 12.03
CA TYR A 187 -2.27 -12.92 11.24
C TYR A 187 -1.96 -13.02 9.73
N PRO A 188 -2.72 -13.83 8.96
CA PRO A 188 -3.92 -14.60 9.34
C PRO A 188 -3.64 -16.01 9.89
N GLN A 189 -2.38 -16.49 9.89
CA GLN A 189 -2.02 -17.89 10.20
C GLN A 189 -2.50 -18.33 11.58
N GLU A 190 -2.40 -17.45 12.58
CA GLU A 190 -2.80 -17.71 13.97
C GLU A 190 -4.13 -17.00 14.30
N TRP A 191 -5.07 -16.97 13.35
CA TRP A 191 -6.38 -16.30 13.47
C TRP A 191 -7.09 -16.63 14.80
N THR A 192 -7.08 -17.91 15.18
CA THR A 192 -7.75 -18.37 16.40
C THR A 192 -7.14 -17.75 17.67
N ALA A 193 -5.82 -17.64 17.73
CA ALA A 193 -5.13 -17.01 18.85
C ALA A 193 -5.44 -15.51 18.91
N ALA A 194 -5.41 -14.81 17.78
CA ALA A 194 -5.78 -13.41 17.66
C ALA A 194 -7.22 -13.17 18.16
N ALA A 195 -8.18 -13.96 17.66
CA ALA A 195 -9.59 -13.84 18.01
C ALA A 195 -9.93 -14.29 19.44
N SER A 196 -9.05 -15.06 20.08
CA SER A 196 -9.21 -15.49 21.49
C SER A 196 -8.68 -14.45 22.48
N GLY A 197 -7.67 -13.66 22.08
CA GLY A 197 -7.02 -12.63 22.88
C GLY A 197 -5.56 -12.94 23.17
N VAL A 198 -4.69 -12.04 22.69
CA VAL A 198 -3.24 -11.96 22.94
C VAL A 198 -2.85 -10.49 23.08
N ASP A 199 -1.65 -10.21 23.57
CA ASP A 199 -1.19 -8.83 23.74
C ASP A 199 -0.97 -8.15 22.38
N VAL A 200 -0.47 -8.89 21.37
CA VAL A 200 -0.11 -8.32 20.06
C VAL A 200 -0.59 -9.22 18.92
N VAL A 201 -1.29 -8.63 17.97
CA VAL A 201 -1.61 -9.28 16.69
C VAL A 201 -0.79 -8.59 15.61
N VAL A 202 0.12 -9.31 14.96
CA VAL A 202 1.01 -8.79 13.92
C VAL A 202 0.71 -9.45 12.59
N GLY A 203 0.68 -8.70 11.51
CA GLY A 203 0.55 -9.27 10.16
C GLY A 203 0.81 -8.24 9.07
N ALA A 204 0.73 -8.69 7.82
CA ALA A 204 0.74 -7.77 6.68
C ALA A 204 -0.60 -6.99 6.62
N ARG A 205 -0.86 -6.29 5.53
CA ARG A 205 -2.05 -5.41 5.38
C ARG A 205 -3.37 -6.03 5.86
N SER A 206 -3.54 -7.36 5.73
CA SER A 206 -4.76 -8.04 6.19
C SER A 206 -4.94 -8.07 7.72
N ALA A 207 -3.89 -7.80 8.51
CA ALA A 207 -3.99 -7.78 9.97
C ALA A 207 -4.97 -6.72 10.48
N VAL A 208 -5.24 -5.68 9.71
CA VAL A 208 -6.23 -4.66 10.04
C VAL A 208 -7.65 -5.23 10.20
N TRP A 209 -7.93 -6.41 9.63
CA TRP A 209 -9.21 -7.15 9.74
C TRP A 209 -9.24 -8.16 10.89
N ALA A 210 -8.17 -8.28 11.67
CA ALA A 210 -8.12 -9.26 12.75
C ALA A 210 -9.15 -8.95 13.84
N SER A 211 -9.91 -9.96 14.28
CA SER A 211 -10.75 -9.84 15.47
C SER A 211 -9.85 -9.83 16.71
N VAL A 212 -9.82 -8.73 17.46
CA VAL A 212 -8.98 -8.56 18.64
C VAL A 212 -9.86 -8.10 19.81
N PRO A 213 -10.10 -8.97 20.81
CA PRO A 213 -10.85 -8.57 22.00
C PRO A 213 -10.13 -7.46 22.77
N ASN A 214 -10.88 -6.48 23.26
CA ASN A 214 -10.36 -5.35 24.04
C ASN A 214 -9.25 -4.58 23.34
N LEU A 215 -9.36 -4.43 22.02
CA LEU A 215 -8.39 -3.67 21.21
C LEU A 215 -8.12 -2.32 21.88
N SER A 216 -6.83 -1.98 22.05
CA SER A 216 -6.40 -0.78 22.77
C SER A 216 -5.52 0.15 21.93
N CYS A 217 -4.88 -0.35 20.87
CA CYS A 217 -4.08 0.47 19.96
C CYS A 217 -3.95 -0.19 18.59
N ILE A 218 -3.77 0.61 17.54
CA ILE A 218 -3.40 0.15 16.20
C ILE A 218 -2.14 0.87 15.76
N VAL A 219 -1.15 0.12 15.29
CA VAL A 219 0.12 0.64 14.75
C VAL A 219 0.26 0.20 13.30
N VAL A 220 0.53 1.12 12.40
CA VAL A 220 0.87 0.85 10.99
C VAL A 220 2.32 1.22 10.78
N ILE A 221 3.15 0.22 10.59
CA ILE A 221 4.59 0.36 10.36
C ILE A 221 4.83 0.58 8.87
N ASP A 222 5.74 1.53 8.56
CA ASP A 222 6.07 1.91 7.19
C ASP A 222 4.81 2.28 6.37
N GLU A 223 4.01 3.23 6.91
CA GLU A 223 2.71 3.60 6.32
C GLU A 223 2.81 4.11 4.87
N HIS A 224 4.02 4.50 4.45
CA HIS A 224 4.36 4.96 3.10
C HIS A 224 4.44 3.83 2.08
N ASP A 225 4.62 2.59 2.52
CA ASP A 225 4.89 1.44 1.66
C ASP A 225 3.67 1.07 0.79
N ASP A 226 3.87 1.05 -0.53
CA ASP A 226 2.83 0.74 -1.53
C ASP A 226 2.17 -0.64 -1.30
N SER A 227 2.86 -1.60 -0.66
CA SER A 227 2.32 -2.94 -0.37
C SER A 227 1.18 -2.94 0.65
N LEU A 228 1.00 -1.85 1.39
CA LEU A 228 -0.15 -1.67 2.29
C LEU A 228 -1.46 -1.42 1.54
N GLN A 229 -1.39 -1.14 0.24
CA GLN A 229 -2.56 -1.02 -0.62
C GLN A 229 -2.81 -2.31 -1.42
N GLU A 230 -4.08 -2.72 -1.57
CA GLU A 230 -4.48 -3.82 -2.44
C GLU A 230 -4.53 -3.35 -3.90
N GLU A 231 -3.78 -4.01 -4.78
CA GLU A 231 -3.76 -3.67 -6.21
C GLU A 231 -5.01 -4.13 -6.97
N ARG A 232 -5.66 -5.18 -6.47
CA ARG A 232 -6.90 -5.73 -7.06
C ARG A 232 -8.11 -5.04 -6.45
N SER A 233 -9.16 -4.91 -7.22
CA SER A 233 -10.44 -4.40 -6.68
C SER A 233 -11.03 -5.37 -5.64
N PRO A 234 -11.37 -4.88 -4.45
CA PRO A 234 -11.30 -3.51 -3.96
C PRO A 234 -9.88 -3.05 -3.61
N THR A 235 -9.53 -1.86 -4.05
CA THR A 235 -8.18 -1.26 -3.88
C THR A 235 -7.99 -0.60 -2.51
N TRP A 236 -8.43 -1.27 -1.45
CA TRP A 236 -8.38 -0.73 -0.08
C TRP A 236 -6.95 -0.58 0.44
N HIS A 237 -6.72 0.44 1.24
CA HIS A 237 -5.45 0.73 1.88
C HIS A 237 -5.51 0.40 3.39
N ALA A 238 -4.53 -0.35 3.90
CA ALA A 238 -4.51 -0.78 5.30
C ALA A 238 -4.42 0.39 6.28
N ARG A 239 -3.70 1.48 5.94
CA ARG A 239 -3.65 2.72 6.73
C ARG A 239 -5.06 3.29 6.92
N ASP A 240 -5.82 3.45 5.85
CA ASP A 240 -7.13 4.08 5.90
C ASP A 240 -8.14 3.23 6.68
N VAL A 241 -8.06 1.90 6.52
CA VAL A 241 -8.86 0.96 7.32
C VAL A 241 -8.45 1.00 8.80
N ALA A 242 -7.14 1.09 9.10
CA ALA A 242 -6.63 1.19 10.47
C ALA A 242 -7.12 2.47 11.17
N VAL A 243 -7.06 3.61 10.49
CA VAL A 243 -7.55 4.91 10.98
C VAL A 243 -9.04 4.86 11.28
N GLU A 244 -9.84 4.36 10.34
CA GLU A 244 -11.29 4.25 10.55
C GLU A 244 -11.64 3.26 11.66
N ARG A 245 -10.95 2.12 11.73
CA ARG A 245 -11.13 1.16 12.79
C ARG A 245 -10.82 1.74 14.17
N ALA A 246 -9.71 2.45 14.29
CA ALA A 246 -9.32 3.12 15.51
C ALA A 246 -10.38 4.15 15.95
N ARG A 247 -10.89 4.94 15.01
CA ARG A 247 -11.97 5.91 15.25
C ARG A 247 -13.25 5.22 15.77
N ARG A 248 -13.68 4.11 15.16
CA ARG A 248 -14.87 3.35 15.57
C ARG A 248 -14.71 2.70 16.95
N SER A 249 -13.51 2.18 17.22
CA SER A 249 -13.20 1.55 18.49
C SER A 249 -12.80 2.54 19.59
N SER A 250 -12.69 3.83 19.28
CA SER A 250 -12.22 4.90 20.20
C SER A 250 -10.86 4.59 20.81
N VAL A 251 -9.93 4.05 19.98
CA VAL A 251 -8.55 3.73 20.37
C VAL A 251 -7.53 4.53 19.55
N PRO A 252 -6.32 4.75 20.07
CA PRO A 252 -5.27 5.44 19.31
C PRO A 252 -4.83 4.66 18.07
N CYS A 253 -4.50 5.41 17.02
CA CYS A 253 -3.83 4.91 15.82
C CYS A 253 -2.48 5.60 15.65
N VAL A 254 -1.42 4.81 15.42
CA VAL A 254 -0.07 5.33 15.21
C VAL A 254 0.40 4.92 13.82
N LEU A 255 0.70 5.89 12.99
CA LEU A 255 1.29 5.70 11.67
C LEU A 255 2.78 5.98 11.74
N VAL A 256 3.61 5.04 11.33
CA VAL A 256 5.08 5.13 11.46
C VAL A 256 5.72 5.18 10.09
N SER A 257 6.58 6.17 9.84
CA SER A 257 7.26 6.34 8.56
C SER A 257 8.51 7.21 8.68
N PRO A 258 9.59 6.93 7.94
CA PRO A 258 10.70 7.87 7.80
C PRO A 258 10.31 9.15 7.04
N VAL A 259 9.46 9.01 6.03
CA VAL A 259 8.87 10.12 5.27
C VAL A 259 7.36 9.88 5.21
N PRO A 260 6.60 10.47 6.14
CA PRO A 260 5.14 10.31 6.16
C PRO A 260 4.49 10.81 4.88
N THR A 261 3.56 10.00 4.32
CA THR A 261 2.78 10.37 3.13
C THR A 261 1.93 11.61 3.38
N LEU A 262 1.52 12.29 2.31
CA LEU A 262 0.60 13.44 2.43
C LEU A 262 -0.73 13.02 3.07
N SER A 263 -1.20 11.80 2.82
CA SER A 263 -2.41 11.28 3.45
C SER A 263 -2.25 11.11 4.96
N ALA A 264 -1.10 10.59 5.42
CA ALA A 264 -0.80 10.46 6.84
C ALA A 264 -0.64 11.84 7.51
N ARG A 265 0.06 12.77 6.87
CA ARG A 265 0.23 14.15 7.36
C ARG A 265 -1.10 14.89 7.45
N HIS A 266 -1.93 14.81 6.43
CA HIS A 266 -3.26 15.43 6.41
C HIS A 266 -4.15 14.89 7.55
N TRP A 267 -4.16 13.57 7.74
CA TRP A 267 -4.91 12.95 8.84
C TRP A 267 -4.37 13.35 10.22
N ALA A 268 -3.07 13.38 10.40
CA ALA A 268 -2.46 13.68 11.69
C ALA A 268 -2.54 15.18 12.06
N GLY A 269 -2.50 16.09 11.09
CA GLY A 269 -2.34 17.52 11.36
C GLY A 269 -1.05 17.78 12.16
N ASP A 270 -1.17 18.42 13.32
CA ASP A 270 -0.04 18.74 14.20
C ASP A 270 0.41 17.55 15.08
N ARG A 271 -0.28 16.40 15.03
CA ARG A 271 0.04 15.21 15.83
C ARG A 271 1.18 14.42 15.20
N VAL A 272 2.35 15.02 15.15
CA VAL A 272 3.57 14.41 14.57
C VAL A 272 4.69 14.47 15.62
N VAL A 273 5.34 13.32 15.84
CA VAL A 273 6.46 13.16 16.77
C VAL A 273 7.62 12.50 16.04
N ALA A 274 8.84 12.99 16.24
CA ALA A 274 10.05 12.35 15.73
C ALA A 274 10.72 11.50 16.81
N THR A 275 11.27 10.34 16.41
CA THR A 275 12.17 9.54 17.26
C THR A 275 13.58 10.09 17.23
N ASP A 276 14.43 9.69 18.18
CA ASP A 276 15.83 10.13 18.24
C ASP A 276 16.65 9.70 17.00
N ASP A 277 16.23 8.64 16.33
CA ASP A 277 16.85 8.13 15.11
C ASP A 277 16.24 8.71 13.80
N ALA A 278 15.28 9.61 13.89
CA ALA A 278 14.59 10.16 12.71
C ALA A 278 15.55 10.80 11.68
N ASN A 279 16.65 11.34 12.13
CA ASN A 279 17.69 11.94 11.30
C ASN A 279 18.86 10.99 10.96
N GLN A 280 18.76 9.71 11.32
CA GLN A 280 19.79 8.71 11.01
C GLN A 280 19.58 8.13 9.62
N TRP A 281 20.05 8.87 8.63
CA TRP A 281 20.03 8.47 7.22
C TRP A 281 21.41 8.02 6.77
N PRO A 282 21.50 7.07 5.79
CA PRO A 282 22.77 6.83 5.11
C PRO A 282 23.23 8.07 4.35
N THR A 283 24.51 8.14 4.02
CA THR A 283 25.01 9.18 3.12
C THR A 283 24.33 9.07 1.77
N ILE A 284 23.69 10.15 1.30
CA ILE A 284 22.99 10.19 0.02
C ILE A 284 23.88 10.86 -1.03
N ARG A 285 24.17 10.14 -2.10
CA ARG A 285 24.99 10.61 -3.21
C ARG A 285 24.20 10.61 -4.51
N ILE A 286 23.97 11.78 -5.09
CA ILE A 286 23.33 11.92 -6.41
C ILE A 286 24.41 11.91 -7.49
N VAL A 287 24.25 11.06 -8.49
CA VAL A 287 25.13 10.94 -9.64
C VAL A 287 24.39 11.42 -10.89
N ASP A 288 24.85 12.53 -11.44
CA ASP A 288 24.32 13.08 -12.69
C ASP A 288 24.84 12.27 -13.89
N ARG A 289 23.95 11.56 -14.56
CA ARG A 289 24.25 10.75 -15.74
C ARG A 289 24.41 11.57 -17.01
N THR A 290 24.10 12.85 -16.99
CA THR A 290 24.20 13.71 -18.18
C THR A 290 25.63 14.21 -18.41
N VAL A 291 26.47 14.20 -17.39
CA VAL A 291 27.82 14.75 -17.40
C VAL A 291 28.88 13.76 -17.93
N ASP A 292 28.61 12.45 -17.87
CA ASP A 292 29.58 11.42 -18.27
C ASP A 292 29.47 11.07 -19.77
N ASP A 293 30.33 11.68 -20.59
CA ASP A 293 30.34 11.56 -22.05
C ASP A 293 30.65 10.14 -22.57
N ARG A 294 31.41 9.34 -21.81
CA ARG A 294 31.85 8.01 -22.24
C ARG A 294 30.77 6.94 -22.14
N TRP A 295 29.79 7.14 -21.30
CA TRP A 295 28.83 6.10 -20.88
C TRP A 295 27.35 6.44 -21.14
N ALA A 296 27.14 7.35 -22.06
CA ALA A 296 25.82 7.90 -22.37
C ALA A 296 24.70 6.89 -22.67
N SER A 297 25.07 5.66 -22.99
CA SER A 297 24.12 4.58 -23.26
C SER A 297 24.11 3.50 -22.17
N SER A 298 25.06 3.51 -21.24
CA SER A 298 25.18 2.56 -20.14
C SER A 298 24.66 3.14 -18.83
N LEU A 299 24.14 2.28 -17.99
CA LEU A 299 23.81 2.58 -16.58
C LEU A 299 25.03 2.43 -15.66
N VAL A 300 26.17 1.98 -16.21
CA VAL A 300 27.42 1.79 -15.48
C VAL A 300 28.25 3.05 -15.61
N THR A 301 28.11 3.96 -14.65
CA THR A 301 28.85 5.25 -14.60
C THR A 301 30.24 5.09 -13.99
N SER A 302 31.15 6.06 -14.18
CA SER A 302 32.48 6.06 -13.57
C SER A 302 32.43 5.96 -12.04
N PRO A 303 31.57 6.72 -11.32
CA PRO A 303 31.43 6.55 -9.87
C PRO A 303 30.94 5.17 -9.44
N LEU A 304 30.08 4.53 -10.24
CA LEU A 304 29.64 3.16 -9.95
C LEU A 304 30.79 2.16 -10.13
N ILE A 305 31.62 2.31 -11.14
CA ILE A 305 32.79 1.43 -11.36
C ILE A 305 33.74 1.47 -10.17
N GLU A 306 34.00 2.66 -9.61
CA GLU A 306 34.83 2.81 -8.41
C GLU A 306 34.27 2.02 -7.23
N LEU A 307 32.96 2.12 -6.98
CA LEU A 307 32.27 1.37 -5.90
C LEU A 307 32.28 -0.14 -6.14
N LEU A 308 32.10 -0.59 -7.39
CA LEU A 308 32.10 -2.00 -7.75
C LEU A 308 33.49 -2.65 -7.61
N ARG A 309 34.55 -1.90 -7.81
CA ARG A 309 35.95 -2.36 -7.69
C ARG A 309 36.45 -2.41 -6.24
N ASP A 310 35.74 -1.79 -5.31
CA ASP A 310 36.04 -1.93 -3.89
C ASP A 310 35.55 -3.30 -3.40
N HIS A 311 36.49 -4.26 -3.33
CA HIS A 311 36.21 -5.63 -2.95
C HIS A 311 35.80 -5.79 -1.48
N GLY A 312 36.02 -4.79 -0.64
CA GLY A 312 35.57 -4.74 0.75
C GLY A 312 34.09 -4.41 0.92
N LYS A 313 33.44 -3.91 -0.14
CA LYS A 313 32.05 -3.47 -0.09
C LYS A 313 31.07 -4.49 -0.67
N ARG A 314 29.94 -4.62 0.00
CA ARG A 314 28.73 -5.30 -0.50
C ARG A 314 27.83 -4.28 -1.18
N VAL A 315 27.69 -4.43 -2.51
CA VAL A 315 26.99 -3.47 -3.38
C VAL A 315 25.69 -4.08 -3.90
N VAL A 316 24.58 -3.36 -3.77
CA VAL A 316 23.27 -3.74 -4.32
C VAL A 316 22.88 -2.74 -5.40
N CYS A 317 22.77 -3.20 -6.64
CA CYS A 317 22.35 -2.42 -7.79
C CYS A 317 20.86 -2.65 -8.07
N VAL A 318 20.06 -1.59 -8.02
CA VAL A 318 18.62 -1.63 -8.25
C VAL A 318 18.30 -1.05 -9.62
N LEU A 319 17.69 -1.86 -10.49
CA LEU A 319 17.12 -1.42 -11.75
C LEU A 319 15.59 -1.42 -11.65
N ASN A 320 14.97 -0.26 -11.52
CA ASN A 320 13.53 -0.18 -11.52
C ASN A 320 12.96 -0.29 -12.93
N VAL A 321 12.24 -1.39 -13.21
CA VAL A 321 11.62 -1.70 -14.52
C VAL A 321 10.09 -1.63 -14.48
N LYS A 322 9.48 -1.34 -13.33
CA LYS A 322 8.01 -1.39 -13.15
C LYS A 322 7.25 -0.29 -13.92
N GLY A 323 7.91 0.77 -14.37
CA GLY A 323 7.27 1.81 -15.17
C GLY A 323 7.17 1.41 -16.65
N ARG A 324 5.97 1.23 -17.20
CA ARG A 324 5.74 1.19 -18.66
C ARG A 324 6.04 2.53 -19.36
N ALA A 325 6.29 3.58 -18.61
CA ALA A 325 6.78 4.85 -19.14
C ALA A 325 8.23 4.66 -19.58
N ARG A 326 8.41 4.42 -20.87
CA ARG A 326 9.72 4.40 -21.50
C ARG A 326 10.22 5.84 -21.51
N ALA A 327 11.09 6.22 -20.58
CA ALA A 327 11.73 7.51 -20.66
C ALA A 327 12.42 7.63 -22.03
N LEU A 328 12.10 8.68 -22.75
CA LEU A 328 12.74 9.02 -24.02
C LEU A 328 13.87 10.00 -23.72
N ALA A 329 15.03 9.81 -24.31
CA ALA A 329 16.10 10.78 -24.29
C ALA A 329 16.49 11.18 -25.71
N CYS A 330 16.90 12.41 -25.86
CA CYS A 330 17.46 12.89 -27.12
C CYS A 330 18.73 12.10 -27.47
N ASN A 331 18.82 11.63 -28.71
CA ASN A 331 19.98 10.87 -29.14
C ASN A 331 21.25 11.74 -29.29
N ALA A 332 21.11 13.06 -29.48
CA ALA A 332 22.21 13.99 -29.65
C ALA A 332 22.72 14.57 -28.32
N CYS A 333 21.84 15.20 -27.50
CA CYS A 333 22.25 15.88 -26.26
C CYS A 333 21.83 15.13 -24.99
N ARG A 334 21.14 14.00 -25.12
CA ARG A 334 20.73 13.09 -24.02
C ARG A 334 19.70 13.64 -23.04
N THR A 335 19.27 14.86 -23.22
CA THR A 335 18.20 15.44 -22.41
C THR A 335 16.98 14.52 -22.42
N VAL A 336 16.46 14.19 -21.23
CA VAL A 336 15.23 13.41 -21.08
C VAL A 336 14.05 14.22 -21.58
N ALA A 337 13.26 13.64 -22.47
CA ALA A 337 12.08 14.28 -23.03
C ALA A 337 10.95 14.33 -21.99
N ARG A 338 10.57 15.55 -21.60
CA ARG A 338 9.50 15.82 -20.65
C ARG A 338 8.36 16.58 -21.29
N CYS A 339 7.18 16.46 -20.70
CA CYS A 339 6.05 17.30 -21.03
C CYS A 339 6.30 18.72 -20.53
N GLU A 340 6.18 19.70 -21.39
CA GLU A 340 6.35 21.12 -21.05
C GLU A 340 5.23 21.65 -20.14
N SER A 341 4.06 21.02 -20.19
CA SER A 341 2.90 21.44 -19.39
C SER A 341 2.90 20.86 -17.97
N CYS A 342 3.39 19.62 -17.75
CA CYS A 342 3.26 18.94 -16.45
C CYS A 342 4.53 18.23 -15.96
N GLY A 343 5.65 18.32 -16.69
CA GLY A 343 6.94 17.75 -16.31
C GLY A 343 7.06 16.22 -16.41
N ALA A 344 5.97 15.49 -16.66
CA ALA A 344 5.99 14.03 -16.76
C ALA A 344 6.75 13.53 -17.99
N ALA A 345 7.23 12.27 -17.94
CA ALA A 345 7.82 11.62 -19.11
C ALA A 345 6.80 11.53 -20.26
N VAL A 346 7.29 11.70 -21.48
CA VAL A 346 6.47 11.59 -22.69
C VAL A 346 6.73 10.25 -23.39
N ASN A 347 5.72 9.75 -24.08
CA ASN A 347 5.82 8.59 -24.96
C ASN A 347 5.91 9.05 -26.40
N GLN A 348 6.49 8.23 -27.26
CA GLN A 348 6.50 8.43 -28.70
C GLN A 348 5.53 7.43 -29.34
N PRO A 349 4.27 7.82 -29.61
CA PRO A 349 3.27 6.93 -30.21
C PRO A 349 3.57 6.65 -31.68
N ASP A 350 4.18 7.60 -32.39
CA ASP A 350 4.58 7.52 -33.78
C ASP A 350 5.94 8.22 -34.04
N GLU A 351 6.42 8.19 -35.27
CA GLU A 351 7.73 8.78 -35.65
C GLU A 351 7.74 10.30 -35.58
N GLN A 352 6.59 10.95 -35.57
CA GLN A 352 6.46 12.41 -35.74
C GLN A 352 6.11 13.13 -34.44
N HIS A 353 5.48 12.41 -33.46
CA HIS A 353 4.95 13.04 -32.25
C HIS A 353 5.43 12.36 -30.96
N VAL A 354 5.61 13.19 -29.94
CA VAL A 354 5.66 12.76 -28.56
C VAL A 354 4.37 13.20 -27.85
N MET A 355 3.83 12.34 -27.00
CA MET A 355 2.58 12.57 -26.27
C MET A 355 2.80 12.34 -24.79
N CYS A 356 2.23 13.22 -23.97
CA CYS A 356 2.22 13.05 -22.53
C CYS A 356 1.07 12.13 -22.10
N PRO A 357 1.34 10.98 -21.49
CA PRO A 357 0.28 10.09 -21.01
C PRO A 357 -0.46 10.64 -19.78
N ARG A 358 0.07 11.70 -19.14
CA ARG A 358 -0.53 12.32 -17.95
C ARG A 358 -1.56 13.40 -18.30
N CYS A 359 -1.22 14.32 -19.21
CA CYS A 359 -2.06 15.46 -19.56
C CYS A 359 -2.50 15.47 -21.02
N SER A 360 -2.18 14.43 -21.79
CA SER A 360 -2.50 14.27 -23.21
C SER A 360 -1.92 15.34 -24.14
N ALA A 361 -1.06 16.22 -23.64
CA ALA A 361 -0.38 17.20 -24.49
C ALA A 361 0.50 16.48 -25.51
N SER A 362 0.36 16.87 -26.79
CA SER A 362 1.15 16.32 -27.90
C SER A 362 1.99 17.42 -28.54
N ARG A 363 3.21 17.06 -28.97
CA ARG A 363 4.08 17.95 -29.73
C ARG A 363 4.93 17.17 -30.71
N PRO A 364 5.51 17.81 -31.73
CA PRO A 364 6.46 17.17 -32.63
C PRO A 364 7.66 16.57 -31.88
N VAL A 365 8.27 15.54 -32.46
CA VAL A 365 9.51 14.92 -31.95
C VAL A 365 10.68 15.89 -32.18
N VAL A 366 10.80 16.86 -31.26
CA VAL A 366 11.90 17.83 -31.25
C VAL A 366 12.45 17.94 -29.84
N CYS A 367 13.75 17.85 -29.68
CA CYS A 367 14.39 18.04 -28.37
C CYS A 367 14.32 19.51 -27.96
N SER A 368 13.79 19.78 -26.78
CA SER A 368 13.70 21.14 -26.22
C SER A 368 15.06 21.80 -25.96
N SER A 369 16.14 21.01 -25.82
CA SER A 369 17.48 21.52 -25.54
C SER A 369 18.33 21.77 -26.78
N CYS A 370 18.27 20.87 -27.79
CA CYS A 370 19.20 20.96 -28.95
C CYS A 370 18.52 20.90 -30.33
N GLY A 371 17.17 20.81 -30.37
CA GLY A 371 16.41 20.78 -31.63
C GLY A 371 16.47 19.46 -32.42
N SER A 372 17.19 18.45 -31.94
CA SER A 372 17.29 17.14 -32.61
C SER A 372 15.93 16.42 -32.64
N GLN A 373 15.61 15.80 -33.78
CA GLN A 373 14.38 15.02 -33.96
C GLN A 373 14.56 13.53 -33.63
N LYS A 374 15.76 13.10 -33.24
CA LYS A 374 16.04 11.69 -32.93
C LYS A 374 15.95 11.45 -31.44
N MET A 375 14.90 10.73 -31.03
CA MET A 375 14.72 10.24 -29.67
C MET A 375 15.01 8.74 -29.61
N ARG A 376 15.43 8.27 -28.44
CA ARG A 376 15.60 6.85 -28.15
C ARG A 376 14.92 6.49 -26.83
N ALA A 377 14.33 5.30 -26.79
CA ALA A 377 13.85 4.73 -25.53
C ALA A 377 15.06 4.20 -24.71
N ILE A 378 15.14 4.58 -23.44
CA ILE A 378 16.15 4.05 -22.53
C ILE A 378 15.66 2.66 -22.10
N ARG A 379 16.33 1.59 -22.61
CA ARG A 379 16.06 0.20 -22.23
C ARG A 379 17.37 -0.53 -21.98
N VAL A 380 17.49 -1.17 -20.82
CA VAL A 380 18.56 -2.14 -20.56
C VAL A 380 17.90 -3.42 -20.06
N GLY A 381 18.19 -4.56 -20.71
CA GLY A 381 17.80 -5.88 -20.19
C GLY A 381 18.66 -6.23 -18.98
N ILE A 382 18.05 -6.80 -17.93
CA ILE A 382 18.74 -7.08 -16.66
C ILE A 382 19.93 -8.03 -16.84
N THR A 383 19.83 -9.01 -17.73
CA THR A 383 20.92 -9.96 -18.00
C THR A 383 22.14 -9.27 -18.65
N ARG A 384 21.90 -8.41 -19.63
CA ARG A 384 22.97 -7.61 -20.22
C ARG A 384 23.61 -6.66 -19.22
N LEU A 385 22.78 -6.03 -18.40
CA LEU A 385 23.25 -5.15 -17.34
C LEU A 385 24.10 -5.93 -16.32
N ARG A 386 23.72 -7.14 -15.95
CA ARG A 386 24.51 -8.02 -15.08
C ARG A 386 25.91 -8.27 -15.66
N GLU A 387 26.00 -8.57 -16.96
CA GLU A 387 27.27 -8.78 -17.65
C GLU A 387 28.13 -7.50 -17.69
N GLU A 388 27.54 -6.35 -17.95
CA GLU A 388 28.23 -5.05 -17.92
C GLU A 388 28.75 -4.72 -16.50
N LEU A 389 27.94 -5.00 -15.44
CA LEU A 389 28.35 -4.81 -14.05
C LEU A 389 29.47 -5.80 -13.65
N GLU A 390 29.40 -7.03 -14.09
CA GLU A 390 30.40 -8.07 -13.82
C GLU A 390 31.77 -7.70 -14.45
N ALA A 391 31.74 -7.23 -15.72
CA ALA A 391 32.94 -6.74 -16.38
C ALA A 391 33.52 -5.50 -15.69
N ALA A 392 32.68 -4.59 -15.20
CA ALA A 392 33.10 -3.38 -14.51
C ALA A 392 33.66 -3.69 -13.10
N ALA A 393 33.07 -4.65 -12.40
CA ALA A 393 33.44 -5.05 -11.05
C ALA A 393 34.71 -5.92 -11.00
N GLY A 394 35.01 -6.66 -12.08
CA GLY A 394 36.05 -7.68 -12.10
C GLY A 394 35.80 -8.87 -11.14
N ARG A 395 34.55 -9.06 -10.74
CA ARG A 395 34.09 -10.12 -9.82
C ARG A 395 32.65 -10.50 -10.13
N PRO A 396 32.20 -11.72 -9.72
CA PRO A 396 30.85 -12.21 -10.01
C PRO A 396 29.75 -11.29 -9.48
N VAL A 397 28.70 -11.08 -10.32
CA VAL A 397 27.49 -10.33 -9.98
C VAL A 397 26.31 -11.28 -9.95
N GLN A 398 25.63 -11.40 -8.80
CA GLN A 398 24.44 -12.22 -8.65
C GLN A 398 23.20 -11.44 -9.06
N GLU A 399 22.47 -11.95 -10.04
CA GLU A 399 21.13 -11.46 -10.37
C GLU A 399 20.11 -12.00 -9.37
N ILE A 400 19.26 -11.11 -8.85
CA ILE A 400 18.18 -11.41 -7.91
C ILE A 400 16.83 -11.17 -8.60
N ALA A 401 16.15 -12.26 -8.89
CA ALA A 401 14.79 -12.27 -9.41
C ALA A 401 13.78 -12.59 -8.28
N PRO A 402 12.48 -12.33 -8.47
CA PRO A 402 11.45 -12.75 -7.49
C PRO A 402 11.46 -14.25 -7.18
N SER A 403 11.91 -15.07 -8.15
CA SER A 403 12.05 -16.53 -8.02
C SER A 403 13.37 -17.01 -7.42
N THR A 404 14.31 -16.10 -7.10
CA THR A 404 15.60 -16.48 -6.49
C THR A 404 15.36 -17.00 -5.08
N GLU A 405 15.63 -18.26 -4.83
CA GLU A 405 15.40 -18.90 -3.53
C GLU A 405 16.53 -18.65 -2.55
N LEU A 406 17.78 -18.72 -3.02
CA LEU A 406 18.98 -18.63 -2.18
C LEU A 406 19.94 -17.56 -2.69
N LEU A 407 20.48 -16.79 -1.75
CA LEU A 407 21.61 -15.90 -2.02
C LEU A 407 22.90 -16.71 -1.97
N ASN A 408 23.83 -16.45 -2.91
CA ASN A 408 25.18 -16.98 -2.81
C ASN A 408 25.93 -16.26 -1.66
N PRO A 409 26.33 -16.94 -0.60
CA PRO A 409 27.02 -16.31 0.53
C PRO A 409 28.33 -15.62 0.15
N ALA A 410 28.98 -16.09 -0.93
CA ALA A 410 30.22 -15.51 -1.44
C ALA A 410 30.00 -14.29 -2.35
N ALA A 411 28.77 -14.02 -2.77
CA ALA A 411 28.48 -12.86 -3.59
C ALA A 411 28.50 -11.56 -2.78
N SER A 412 29.19 -10.57 -3.33
CA SER A 412 29.26 -9.23 -2.73
C SER A 412 28.67 -8.14 -3.63
N VAL A 413 28.31 -8.48 -4.87
CA VAL A 413 27.60 -7.59 -5.79
C VAL A 413 26.32 -8.26 -6.24
N PHE A 414 25.20 -7.54 -6.10
CA PHE A 414 23.88 -8.01 -6.46
C PHE A 414 23.23 -7.02 -7.44
N VAL A 415 22.47 -7.54 -8.39
CA VAL A 415 21.64 -6.72 -9.27
C VAL A 415 20.25 -7.32 -9.39
N GLY A 416 19.24 -6.48 -9.39
CA GLY A 416 17.86 -6.92 -9.53
C GLY A 416 16.90 -5.75 -9.73
N THR A 417 15.64 -6.10 -9.90
CA THR A 417 14.56 -5.11 -9.77
C THR A 417 14.35 -4.79 -8.29
N GLU A 418 13.30 -4.07 -7.95
CA GLU A 418 12.88 -3.84 -6.57
C GLU A 418 12.94 -5.10 -5.68
N ALA A 419 12.77 -6.29 -6.27
CA ALA A 419 12.86 -7.56 -5.54
C ALA A 419 14.20 -7.74 -4.79
N VAL A 420 15.29 -7.16 -5.26
CA VAL A 420 16.60 -7.24 -4.59
C VAL A 420 16.57 -6.59 -3.22
N LEU A 421 15.78 -5.53 -3.03
CA LEU A 421 15.61 -4.80 -1.77
C LEU A 421 14.94 -5.61 -0.65
N TYR A 422 14.22 -6.66 -1.02
CA TYR A 422 13.54 -7.56 -0.06
C TYR A 422 14.27 -8.88 0.17
N ARG A 423 15.32 -9.15 -0.61
CA ARG A 423 16.05 -10.42 -0.57
C ARG A 423 17.44 -10.30 0.04
N VAL A 424 18.03 -9.11 -0.04
CA VAL A 424 19.34 -8.83 0.58
C VAL A 424 19.09 -8.17 1.94
N ASP A 425 19.76 -8.69 2.98
CA ASP A 425 19.52 -8.22 4.34
C ASP A 425 20.29 -6.94 4.68
N ARG A 426 21.48 -6.75 4.07
CA ARG A 426 22.37 -5.63 4.35
C ARG A 426 23.28 -5.35 3.16
N ALA A 427 23.61 -4.08 2.95
CA ALA A 427 24.58 -3.62 1.97
C ALA A 427 25.41 -2.46 2.54
N ASP A 428 26.66 -2.31 2.08
CA ASP A 428 27.45 -1.11 2.37
C ASP A 428 27.08 0.01 1.40
N VAL A 429 26.68 -0.35 0.18
CA VAL A 429 26.22 0.59 -0.84
C VAL A 429 24.98 0.03 -1.54
N VAL A 430 23.95 0.85 -1.63
CA VAL A 430 22.78 0.61 -2.49
C VAL A 430 22.78 1.63 -3.62
N VAL A 431 22.71 1.17 -4.87
CA VAL A 431 22.75 2.04 -6.05
C VAL A 431 21.47 1.90 -6.86
N PHE A 432 20.71 2.97 -6.96
CA PHE A 432 19.63 3.07 -7.94
C PHE A 432 20.23 3.46 -9.29
N LEU A 433 20.22 2.54 -10.23
CA LEU A 433 20.85 2.71 -11.54
C LEU A 433 20.09 3.68 -12.45
N ASP A 434 18.78 3.77 -12.26
CA ASP A 434 17.90 4.70 -12.95
C ASP A 434 16.63 4.92 -12.12
N ILE A 435 16.50 6.09 -11.51
CA ILE A 435 15.30 6.47 -10.73
C ILE A 435 14.30 7.30 -11.56
N ASP A 436 14.73 7.78 -12.74
CA ASP A 436 13.96 8.73 -13.54
C ASP A 436 12.60 8.19 -13.98
N ALA A 437 12.55 6.88 -14.27
CA ALA A 437 11.31 6.22 -14.66
C ALA A 437 10.21 6.31 -13.58
N GLU A 438 10.60 6.33 -12.30
CA GLU A 438 9.68 6.47 -11.17
C GLU A 438 9.34 7.93 -10.88
N LEU A 439 10.37 8.79 -10.80
CA LEU A 439 10.18 10.22 -10.55
C LEU A 439 9.33 10.92 -11.61
N LEU A 440 9.48 10.53 -12.88
CA LEU A 440 8.80 11.14 -14.03
C LEU A 440 7.57 10.34 -14.49
N ALA A 441 7.17 9.32 -13.74
CA ALA A 441 5.99 8.53 -14.08
C ALA A 441 4.74 9.42 -14.20
N PRO A 442 3.84 9.15 -15.17
CA PRO A 442 2.64 9.97 -15.40
C PRO A 442 1.54 9.65 -14.36
N ARG A 443 1.88 9.72 -13.09
CA ARG A 443 1.02 9.42 -11.93
C ARG A 443 1.09 10.56 -10.94
N PHE A 444 -0.01 10.85 -10.26
CA PHE A 444 -0.01 11.95 -9.29
C PHE A 444 0.82 11.61 -8.03
N ARG A 445 1.03 10.32 -7.73
CA ARG A 445 1.86 9.82 -6.61
C ARG A 445 3.30 9.48 -7.01
N ALA A 446 3.76 9.87 -8.20
CA ALA A 446 5.09 9.48 -8.68
C ALA A 446 6.22 9.81 -7.70
N SER A 447 6.21 11.02 -7.11
CA SER A 447 7.20 11.44 -6.12
C SER A 447 7.14 10.62 -4.82
N GLU A 448 5.95 10.31 -4.30
CA GLU A 448 5.79 9.47 -3.11
C GLU A 448 6.26 8.04 -3.37
N GLN A 449 5.95 7.48 -4.54
CA GLN A 449 6.38 6.13 -4.92
C GLN A 449 7.90 6.05 -5.18
N ALA A 450 8.49 7.10 -5.72
CA ALA A 450 9.94 7.17 -5.84
C ALA A 450 10.62 7.25 -4.47
N LEU A 451 10.06 8.02 -3.54
CA LEU A 451 10.52 8.09 -2.14
C LEU A 451 10.40 6.74 -1.44
N ASP A 452 9.25 6.05 -1.57
CA ASP A 452 9.06 4.70 -1.03
C ASP A 452 10.17 3.74 -1.49
N LEU A 453 10.44 3.72 -2.78
CA LEU A 453 11.50 2.88 -3.35
C LEU A 453 12.89 3.25 -2.79
N LEU A 454 13.20 4.53 -2.65
CA LEU A 454 14.47 5.03 -2.09
C LEU A 454 14.58 4.69 -0.60
N LEU A 455 13.48 4.72 0.15
CA LEU A 455 13.42 4.33 1.56
C LEU A 455 13.73 2.84 1.76
N HIS A 456 13.22 1.96 0.88
CA HIS A 456 13.61 0.55 0.89
C HIS A 456 15.11 0.37 0.69
N GLY A 457 15.72 1.15 -0.22
CA GLY A 457 17.18 1.16 -0.40
C GLY A 457 17.91 1.65 0.84
N ALA A 458 17.49 2.77 1.41
CA ALA A 458 18.10 3.38 2.60
C ALA A 458 18.08 2.43 3.81
N ARG A 459 17.02 1.63 3.96
CA ARG A 459 16.89 0.63 5.04
C ARG A 459 17.96 -0.46 4.98
N LEU A 460 18.40 -0.84 3.77
CA LEU A 460 19.40 -1.88 3.58
C LEU A 460 20.82 -1.39 3.87
N VAL A 461 21.04 -0.08 3.78
CA VAL A 461 22.38 0.50 3.93
C VAL A 461 22.82 0.36 5.38
N ALA A 462 24.00 -0.25 5.55
CA ALA A 462 24.66 -0.36 6.85
C ALA A 462 25.07 1.01 7.40
N ASN A 463 25.27 1.09 8.73
CA ASN A 463 25.78 2.32 9.36
C ASN A 463 27.12 2.75 8.70
N GLY A 464 27.16 4.01 8.27
CA GLY A 464 28.31 4.58 7.55
C GLY A 464 28.39 4.24 6.06
N GLY A 465 27.37 3.56 5.52
CA GLY A 465 27.27 3.25 4.09
C GLY A 465 26.59 4.34 3.27
N GLU A 466 26.43 4.10 1.97
CA GLU A 466 25.95 5.08 1.00
C GLU A 466 24.71 4.60 0.24
N LEU A 467 23.76 5.51 0.04
CA LEU A 467 22.68 5.38 -0.93
C LEU A 467 23.02 6.23 -2.15
N VAL A 468 23.33 5.58 -3.27
CA VAL A 468 23.73 6.24 -4.52
C VAL A 468 22.56 6.25 -5.49
N ILE A 469 22.22 7.42 -6.01
CA ILE A 469 21.07 7.62 -6.89
C ILE A 469 21.58 8.17 -8.24
N GLN A 470 21.55 7.34 -9.26
CA GLN A 470 21.89 7.75 -10.63
C GLN A 470 20.64 8.30 -11.33
N THR A 471 20.78 9.48 -11.94
CA THR A 471 19.65 10.19 -12.55
C THR A 471 20.13 11.11 -13.69
N ALA A 472 19.27 11.34 -14.68
CA ALA A 472 19.45 12.42 -15.65
C ALA A 472 18.68 13.71 -15.24
N VAL A 473 18.13 13.74 -14.01
CA VAL A 473 17.36 14.88 -13.48
C VAL A 473 17.81 15.24 -12.06
N PRO A 474 19.12 15.53 -11.86
CA PRO A 474 19.72 15.68 -10.53
C PRO A 474 19.11 16.82 -9.70
N HIS A 475 18.47 17.79 -10.35
CA HIS A 475 17.81 18.92 -9.70
C HIS A 475 16.32 18.69 -9.42
N HIS A 476 15.83 17.44 -9.53
CA HIS A 476 14.47 17.12 -9.15
C HIS A 476 14.26 17.39 -7.65
N GLU A 477 13.16 18.07 -7.28
CA GLU A 477 12.90 18.55 -5.91
C GLU A 477 12.96 17.44 -4.83
N VAL A 478 12.54 16.21 -5.16
CA VAL A 478 12.66 15.03 -4.28
C VAL A 478 14.12 14.70 -3.99
N LEU A 479 14.97 14.69 -5.02
CA LEU A 479 16.38 14.31 -4.88
C LEU A 479 17.19 15.37 -4.15
N THR A 480 16.96 16.64 -4.47
CA THR A 480 17.64 17.77 -3.79
C THR A 480 17.23 17.84 -2.33
N GLY A 481 15.94 17.67 -2.01
CA GLY A 481 15.44 17.64 -0.63
C GLY A 481 15.99 16.45 0.15
N LEU A 482 16.01 15.26 -0.47
CA LEU A 482 16.54 14.06 0.17
C LEU A 482 18.04 14.18 0.49
N ALA A 483 18.84 14.73 -0.44
CA ALA A 483 20.27 14.98 -0.22
C ALA A 483 20.55 16.05 0.83
N ALA A 484 19.66 17.03 0.96
CA ALA A 484 19.73 18.07 2.00
C ALA A 484 19.19 17.62 3.35
N GLY A 485 18.53 16.44 3.44
CA GLY A 485 17.83 15.98 4.64
C GLY A 485 16.55 16.76 4.94
N ASP A 486 16.05 17.54 3.99
CA ASP A 486 14.84 18.38 4.15
C ASP A 486 13.93 18.29 2.91
N LEU A 487 12.80 17.62 3.07
CA LEU A 487 11.75 17.48 2.06
C LEU A 487 10.63 18.52 2.19
N SER A 488 10.74 19.49 3.10
CA SER A 488 9.66 20.44 3.40
C SER A 488 9.20 21.24 2.18
N THR A 489 10.14 21.69 1.34
CA THR A 489 9.84 22.42 0.08
C THR A 489 9.04 21.55 -0.87
N HIS A 490 9.45 20.30 -1.08
CA HIS A 490 8.73 19.33 -1.91
C HIS A 490 7.32 19.07 -1.36
N VAL A 491 7.22 18.79 -0.06
CA VAL A 491 5.93 18.51 0.61
C VAL A 491 4.98 19.69 0.45
N THR A 492 5.45 20.92 0.67
CA THR A 492 4.62 22.13 0.52
C THR A 492 4.14 22.33 -0.92
N ALA A 493 5.03 22.15 -1.89
CA ALA A 493 4.67 22.26 -3.31
C ALA A 493 3.64 21.20 -3.74
N GLU A 494 3.79 19.96 -3.25
CA GLU A 494 2.89 18.87 -3.57
C GLU A 494 1.52 19.03 -2.89
N ILE A 495 1.45 19.51 -1.64
CA ILE A 495 0.20 19.89 -0.97
C ILE A 495 -0.55 20.90 -1.84
N GLY A 496 0.07 22.03 -2.18
CA GLY A 496 -0.59 23.06 -2.99
C GLY A 496 -0.98 22.59 -4.39
N ARG A 497 -0.29 21.62 -4.97
CA ARG A 497 -0.65 20.99 -6.24
C ARG A 497 -1.92 20.13 -6.09
N ARG A 498 -1.97 19.27 -5.06
CA ARG A 498 -3.10 18.36 -4.82
C ARG A 498 -4.35 19.08 -4.37
N GLU A 499 -4.24 20.13 -3.57
CA GLU A 499 -5.36 20.99 -3.19
C GLU A 499 -6.01 21.63 -4.43
N ARG A 500 -5.21 22.27 -5.29
CA ARG A 500 -5.74 22.91 -6.52
C ARG A 500 -6.40 21.94 -7.49
N LEU A 501 -5.94 20.68 -7.51
CA LEU A 501 -6.42 19.65 -8.43
C LEU A 501 -7.46 18.71 -7.80
N LEU A 502 -7.84 18.93 -6.55
CA LEU A 502 -8.73 18.05 -5.77
C LEU A 502 -8.26 16.58 -5.84
N LEU A 503 -6.96 16.37 -5.65
CA LEU A 503 -6.37 15.04 -5.59
C LEU A 503 -6.23 14.57 -4.13
N PRO A 504 -6.26 13.26 -3.86
CA PRO A 504 -6.05 12.74 -2.51
C PRO A 504 -4.78 13.28 -1.84
N PRO A 505 -4.84 13.71 -0.57
CA PRO A 505 -5.95 13.56 0.39
C PRO A 505 -6.99 14.69 0.39
N PHE A 506 -6.85 15.73 -0.42
CA PHE A 506 -7.71 16.93 -0.43
C PHE A 506 -8.97 16.75 -1.29
N GLY A 507 -9.10 15.66 -1.96
CA GLY A 507 -10.27 15.22 -2.71
C GLY A 507 -10.27 13.70 -2.83
N ALA A 508 -11.18 13.16 -3.61
CA ALA A 508 -11.32 11.73 -3.85
C ALA A 508 -11.18 11.40 -5.34
N LEU A 509 -10.59 10.24 -5.63
CA LEU A 509 -10.31 9.79 -7.00
C LEU A 509 -10.70 8.33 -7.18
N ALA A 510 -11.36 8.02 -8.31
CA ALA A 510 -11.54 6.65 -8.77
C ALA A 510 -11.18 6.52 -10.26
N GLU A 511 -10.77 5.33 -10.66
CA GLU A 511 -10.62 4.92 -12.05
C GLU A 511 -11.67 3.88 -12.39
N VAL A 512 -12.41 4.12 -13.47
CA VAL A 512 -13.37 3.17 -14.04
C VAL A 512 -12.81 2.67 -15.36
N SER A 513 -12.67 1.36 -15.52
CA SER A 513 -12.07 0.74 -16.71
C SER A 513 -12.78 -0.56 -17.10
N GLY A 514 -12.58 -1.01 -18.34
CA GLY A 514 -13.22 -2.19 -18.90
C GLY A 514 -14.35 -1.87 -19.88
N LYS A 515 -14.97 -2.91 -20.47
CA LYS A 515 -15.93 -2.75 -21.58
C LYS A 515 -17.16 -1.91 -21.23
N GLY A 516 -17.67 -1.99 -19.99
CA GLY A 516 -18.80 -1.19 -19.52
C GLY A 516 -18.39 0.14 -18.88
N ALA A 517 -17.14 0.59 -19.04
CA ALA A 517 -16.66 1.82 -18.40
C ALA A 517 -17.36 3.07 -18.93
N ALA A 518 -17.67 3.11 -20.22
CA ALA A 518 -18.36 4.25 -20.84
C ALA A 518 -19.77 4.44 -20.27
N ASP A 519 -20.52 3.35 -20.07
CA ASP A 519 -21.89 3.41 -19.51
C ASP A 519 -21.89 3.89 -18.07
N VAL A 520 -20.94 3.40 -17.26
CA VAL A 520 -20.76 3.84 -15.88
C VAL A 520 -20.33 5.31 -15.83
N ALA A 521 -19.41 5.73 -16.69
CA ALA A 521 -18.96 7.10 -16.76
C ALA A 521 -20.07 8.07 -17.19
N ALA A 522 -20.94 7.65 -18.12
CA ALA A 522 -22.10 8.45 -18.54
C ALA A 522 -23.07 8.68 -17.36
N GLN A 523 -23.41 7.61 -16.61
CA GLN A 523 -24.26 7.74 -15.41
C GLN A 523 -23.62 8.65 -14.35
N LEU A 524 -22.31 8.51 -14.11
CA LEU A 524 -21.60 9.35 -13.15
C LEU A 524 -21.52 10.81 -13.58
N ALA A 525 -21.47 11.09 -14.88
CA ALA A 525 -21.46 12.46 -15.40
C ALA A 525 -22.78 13.22 -15.17
N GLU A 526 -23.88 12.52 -14.91
CA GLU A 526 -25.17 13.11 -14.53
C GLU A 526 -25.21 13.51 -13.04
N SER A 527 -24.28 12.98 -12.22
CA SER A 527 -24.21 13.29 -10.79
C SER A 527 -23.50 14.61 -10.53
N LEU A 528 -24.10 15.45 -9.67
CA LEU A 528 -23.48 16.69 -9.20
C LEU A 528 -22.35 16.47 -8.17
N LEU A 529 -22.19 15.25 -7.68
CA LEU A 529 -21.19 14.90 -6.64
C LEU A 529 -19.80 14.66 -7.22
N VAL A 530 -19.68 14.42 -8.52
CA VAL A 530 -18.41 14.00 -9.13
C VAL A 530 -18.15 14.71 -10.46
N GLN A 531 -16.86 14.76 -10.82
CA GLN A 531 -16.39 15.20 -12.13
C GLN A 531 -15.79 13.99 -12.85
N VAL A 532 -16.20 13.78 -14.10
CA VAL A 532 -15.76 12.64 -14.92
C VAL A 532 -14.90 13.13 -16.07
N ALA A 533 -13.69 12.59 -16.18
CA ALA A 533 -12.78 12.83 -17.31
C ALA A 533 -12.58 11.51 -18.08
N MET A 534 -13.06 11.49 -19.33
CA MET A 534 -12.91 10.33 -20.22
C MET A 534 -11.53 10.27 -20.86
N GLY A 535 -10.87 9.12 -20.80
CA GLY A 535 -9.73 8.75 -21.60
C GLY A 535 -10.10 7.73 -22.68
N ASN A 536 -9.10 7.16 -23.36
CA ASN A 536 -9.35 6.23 -24.48
C ASN A 536 -10.06 4.93 -24.07
N ASP A 537 -9.72 4.36 -22.90
CA ASP A 537 -10.21 3.06 -22.40
C ASP A 537 -10.57 3.09 -20.92
N ARG A 538 -10.52 4.27 -20.29
CA ARG A 538 -10.81 4.48 -18.88
C ARG A 538 -11.40 5.86 -18.62
N ALA A 539 -12.13 5.99 -17.51
CA ALA A 539 -12.60 7.27 -16.99
C ALA A 539 -11.95 7.51 -15.62
N LEU A 540 -11.54 8.76 -15.38
CA LEU A 540 -11.14 9.24 -14.06
C LEU A 540 -12.32 10.00 -13.47
N VAL A 541 -12.68 9.65 -12.24
CA VAL A 541 -13.80 10.22 -11.49
C VAL A 541 -13.23 10.91 -10.26
N ARG A 542 -13.48 12.21 -10.12
CA ARG A 542 -13.04 13.02 -8.99
C ARG A 542 -14.24 13.54 -8.19
N ALA A 543 -14.07 13.65 -6.88
CA ALA A 543 -15.05 14.26 -5.98
C ALA A 543 -14.33 15.11 -4.92
N GLU A 544 -15.06 16.00 -4.27
CA GLU A 544 -14.55 16.84 -3.18
C GLU A 544 -14.25 16.02 -1.91
N SER A 545 -14.93 14.88 -1.74
CA SER A 545 -14.74 14.00 -0.58
C SER A 545 -14.94 12.54 -0.94
N TRP A 546 -14.46 11.67 -0.07
CA TRP A 546 -14.64 10.23 -0.20
C TRP A 546 -16.10 9.81 -0.06
N ASP A 547 -16.86 10.50 0.78
CA ASP A 547 -18.30 10.21 0.98
C ASP A 547 -19.07 10.56 -0.30
N ALA A 548 -18.82 11.72 -0.89
CA ALA A 548 -19.44 12.13 -2.17
C ALA A 548 -19.11 11.13 -3.31
N LEU A 549 -17.85 10.69 -3.40
CA LEU A 549 -17.44 9.69 -4.38
C LEU A 549 -18.13 8.34 -4.15
N SER A 550 -18.18 7.88 -2.89
CA SER A 550 -18.81 6.60 -2.54
C SER A 550 -20.31 6.60 -2.80
N GLU A 551 -20.99 7.70 -2.50
CA GLU A 551 -22.42 7.90 -2.76
C GLU A 551 -22.69 7.87 -4.27
N ALA A 552 -21.94 8.63 -5.07
CA ALA A 552 -22.09 8.62 -6.52
C ALA A 552 -21.85 7.21 -7.11
N LEU A 553 -20.80 6.50 -6.66
CA LEU A 553 -20.50 5.15 -7.12
C LEU A 553 -21.53 4.11 -6.67
N ALA A 554 -22.20 4.32 -5.54
CA ALA A 554 -23.26 3.43 -5.04
C ALA A 554 -24.57 3.60 -5.83
N ALA A 555 -24.82 4.77 -6.39
CA ALA A 555 -26.00 5.09 -7.20
C ALA A 555 -25.94 4.52 -8.63
N VAL A 556 -24.76 4.06 -9.09
CA VAL A 556 -24.57 3.57 -10.45
C VAL A 556 -25.17 2.17 -10.65
N ASP A 557 -26.00 2.01 -11.66
CA ASP A 557 -26.43 0.72 -12.14
C ASP A 557 -25.26 0.03 -12.88
N ARG A 558 -24.75 -1.05 -12.30
CA ARG A 558 -23.61 -1.77 -12.88
C ARG A 558 -24.02 -2.55 -14.10
N PRO A 559 -23.40 -2.28 -15.27
CA PRO A 559 -23.72 -3.01 -16.50
C PRO A 559 -23.36 -4.48 -16.39
N LYS A 560 -23.90 -5.31 -17.29
CA LYS A 560 -23.57 -6.75 -17.38
C LYS A 560 -22.15 -6.98 -17.85
N GLU A 561 -21.59 -6.06 -18.61
CA GLU A 561 -20.21 -6.04 -19.08
C GLU A 561 -19.24 -5.90 -17.90
N ARG A 562 -18.03 -6.41 -18.12
CA ARG A 562 -17.00 -6.33 -17.09
C ARG A 562 -16.55 -4.87 -16.89
N VAL A 563 -16.76 -4.38 -15.70
CA VAL A 563 -16.26 -3.07 -15.23
C VAL A 563 -15.34 -3.29 -14.03
N ARG A 564 -14.21 -2.59 -14.01
CA ARG A 564 -13.35 -2.45 -12.85
C ARG A 564 -13.49 -1.01 -12.33
N ILE A 565 -13.87 -0.89 -11.08
CA ILE A 565 -13.82 0.37 -10.34
C ILE A 565 -12.66 0.24 -9.35
N ALA A 566 -11.70 1.15 -9.44
CA ALA A 566 -10.58 1.24 -8.54
C ALA A 566 -10.66 2.60 -7.82
N VAL A 567 -11.09 2.59 -6.57
CA VAL A 567 -11.15 3.79 -5.73
C VAL A 567 -9.78 4.01 -5.10
N ASP A 568 -9.28 5.23 -5.20
CA ASP A 568 -7.92 5.59 -4.79
C ASP A 568 -6.85 4.71 -5.44
N PRO A 569 -6.83 4.58 -6.77
CA PRO A 569 -5.93 3.65 -7.44
C PRO A 569 -4.45 4.01 -7.19
N PRO A 570 -3.59 3.04 -6.89
CA PRO A 570 -2.19 3.31 -6.56
C PRO A 570 -1.39 3.91 -7.72
N ARG A 571 -1.90 3.78 -8.96
CA ARG A 571 -1.18 4.19 -10.18
C ARG A 571 -2.04 5.02 -11.14
N ALA A 572 -2.90 5.87 -10.62
CA ALA A 572 -3.67 6.83 -11.43
C ALA A 572 -2.84 8.01 -11.94
#